data_d67a957a8d0873641dea19032f6e3b25
#
_entry.id   d67a957a8d0873641dea19032f6e3b25
#
_cell.length_a   1.000
_cell.length_b   1.000
_cell.length_c   1.000
_cell.angle_alpha   90.00
_cell.angle_beta   90.00
_cell.angle_gamma   90.00
#
_symmetry.space_group_name_H-M   'P 1'
#
loop_
_entity.id
_entity.type
_entity.pdbx_description
1 polymer ?
#
loop_
_entity_poly.entity_id
_entity_poly.type
_entity_poly.pdbx_seq_one_letter_code
_entity_poly.pdbx_strand_id
1 'polypeptide(L)' 'MLRVLIGTDGKPKDIQVEKSSGFRELDRAAMDAVQTWVFNPGRRNGQMVEGWALVPFKFSLSEL' A
#
# COMPACT_ATOMS: atom_id res chain seq x y z
N MET A 1 -8.81 1.69 -0.80
CA MET A 1 -7.92 0.52 -0.67
C MET A 1 -6.79 0.64 -1.68
N LEU A 2 -5.58 0.42 -1.23
CA LEU A 2 -4.40 0.48 -2.09
C LEU A 2 -3.84 -0.92 -2.31
N ARG A 3 -3.32 -1.14 -3.51
CA ARG A 3 -2.58 -2.33 -3.84
C ARG A 3 -1.11 -1.92 -4.01
N VAL A 4 -0.23 -2.54 -3.24
CA VAL A 4 1.18 -2.18 -3.18
C VAL A 4 2.02 -3.35 -3.63
N LEU A 5 2.88 -3.12 -4.62
CA LEU A 5 3.89 -4.10 -5.00
C LEU A 5 5.09 -3.92 -4.07
N ILE A 6 5.35 -4.93 -3.25
CA ILE A 6 6.43 -4.91 -2.27
C ILE A 6 7.64 -5.60 -2.87
N GLY A 7 8.76 -4.89 -2.92
CA GLY A 7 10.00 -5.44 -3.41
C GLY A 7 10.65 -6.40 -2.42
N THR A 8 11.71 -7.06 -2.85
CA THR A 8 12.44 -8.02 -2.02
C THR A 8 13.12 -7.37 -0.83
N ASP A 9 13.31 -6.06 -0.88
CA ASP A 9 13.88 -5.28 0.23
C ASP A 9 12.80 -4.78 1.21
N GLY A 10 11.54 -5.11 0.97
CA GLY A 10 10.44 -4.67 1.81
C GLY A 10 9.91 -3.27 1.48
N LYS A 11 10.47 -2.62 0.48
CA LYS A 11 10.04 -1.27 0.10
C LYS A 11 9.00 -1.33 -1.02
N PRO A 12 8.02 -0.41 -1.02
CA PRO A 12 7.03 -0.38 -2.09
C PRO A 12 7.69 -0.01 -3.42
N LYS A 13 7.45 -0.82 -4.44
CA LYS A 13 7.94 -0.58 -5.80
C LYS A 13 6.88 0.07 -6.68
N ASP A 14 5.62 -0.25 -6.44
CA ASP A 14 4.50 0.32 -7.17
C ASP A 14 3.29 0.38 -6.26
N ILE A 15 2.49 1.41 -6.42
CA ILE A 15 1.29 1.63 -5.62
C ILE A 15 0.16 1.95 -6.57
N GLN A 16 -0.94 1.18 -6.46
CA GLN A 16 -2.12 1.40 -7.28
C GLN A 16 -3.35 1.56 -6.40
N VAL A 17 -4.24 2.44 -6.82
CA VAL A 17 -5.53 2.62 -6.14
C VAL A 17 -6.47 1.53 -6.64
N GLU A 18 -6.76 0.56 -5.78
CA GLU A 18 -7.67 -0.53 -6.09
C GLU A 18 -9.12 -0.05 -6.03
N LYS A 19 -9.42 0.72 -4.98
CA LYS A 19 -10.73 1.33 -4.81
C LYS A 19 -10.54 2.73 -4.24
N SER A 20 -10.94 3.72 -4.99
CA SER A 20 -10.81 5.11 -4.57
C SER A 20 -11.74 5.41 -3.40
N SER A 21 -11.27 6.30 -2.51
CA SER A 21 -12.10 6.85 -1.43
C SER A 21 -13.17 7.80 -1.95
N GLY A 22 -13.07 8.18 -3.24
CA GLY A 22 -13.92 9.21 -3.83
C GLY A 22 -13.29 10.60 -3.77
N PHE A 23 -12.17 10.74 -3.08
CA PHE A 23 -11.47 12.03 -2.95
C PHE A 23 -10.01 11.84 -3.38
N ARG A 24 -9.63 12.51 -4.45
CA ARG A 24 -8.28 12.40 -5.01
C ARG A 24 -7.21 12.79 -4.00
N GLU A 25 -7.47 13.81 -3.20
CA GLU A 25 -6.52 14.31 -2.21
C GLU A 25 -6.24 13.27 -1.14
N LEU A 26 -7.26 12.55 -0.70
CA LEU A 26 -7.11 11.50 0.30
C LEU A 26 -6.36 10.29 -0.29
N ASP A 27 -6.68 9.92 -1.51
CA ASP A 27 -6.01 8.82 -2.19
C ASP A 27 -4.52 9.13 -2.35
N ARG A 28 -4.20 10.34 -2.75
CA ARG A 28 -2.82 10.77 -2.92
C ARG A 28 -2.07 10.80 -1.60
N ALA A 29 -2.70 11.30 -0.54
CA ALA A 29 -2.10 11.32 0.79
C ALA A 29 -1.82 9.90 1.28
N ALA A 30 -2.72 8.97 1.03
CA ALA A 30 -2.53 7.57 1.40
C ALA A 30 -1.36 6.96 0.63
N MET A 31 -1.24 7.22 -0.67
CA MET A 31 -0.12 6.74 -1.48
C MET A 31 1.21 7.29 -0.99
N ASP A 32 1.26 8.59 -0.68
CA ASP A 32 2.46 9.23 -0.16
C ASP A 32 2.89 8.63 1.18
N ALA A 33 1.93 8.36 2.05
CA ALA A 33 2.21 7.74 3.34
C ALA A 33 2.79 6.34 3.18
N VAL A 34 2.19 5.53 2.29
CA VAL A 34 2.62 4.15 2.06
C VAL A 34 4.03 4.09 1.48
N GLN A 35 4.43 5.09 0.70
CA GLN A 35 5.78 5.13 0.12
C GLN A 35 6.87 5.14 1.18
N THR A 36 6.59 5.62 2.37
CA THR A 36 7.54 5.65 3.48
C THR A 36 7.52 4.41 4.34
N TRP A 37 6.56 3.51 4.11
CA TRP A 37 6.41 2.30 4.91
C TRP A 37 7.42 1.26 4.47
N VAL A 38 7.83 0.42 5.44
CA VAL A 38 8.65 -0.75 5.18
C VAL A 38 7.80 -1.97 5.50
N PHE A 39 7.69 -2.86 4.52
CA PHE A 39 6.88 -4.06 4.63
C PHE A 39 7.79 -5.28 4.78
N ASN A 40 7.21 -6.36 5.28
CA ASN A 40 7.87 -7.65 5.26
C ASN A 40 7.63 -8.28 3.89
N PRO A 41 8.69 -8.52 3.09
CA PRO A 41 8.50 -9.13 1.79
C PRO A 41 8.04 -10.57 1.91
N GLY A 42 7.33 -11.04 0.90
CA GLY A 42 6.94 -12.45 0.84
C GLY A 42 8.16 -13.36 0.77
N ARG A 43 8.00 -14.59 1.26
CA ARG A 43 9.05 -15.59 1.18
C ARG A 43 8.53 -16.83 0.48
N ARG A 44 9.35 -17.37 -0.38
CA ARG A 44 9.06 -18.61 -1.07
C ARG A 44 10.32 -19.48 -1.07
N ASN A 45 10.23 -20.66 -0.50
CA ASN A 45 11.37 -21.58 -0.40
C ASN A 45 12.59 -20.92 0.26
N GLY A 46 12.35 -20.09 1.28
CA GLY A 46 13.43 -19.41 2.01
C GLY A 46 13.97 -18.16 1.33
N GLN A 47 13.46 -17.81 0.15
CA GLN A 47 13.89 -16.62 -0.58
C GLN A 47 12.84 -15.54 -0.53
N MET A 48 13.29 -14.30 -0.43
CA MET A 48 12.39 -13.15 -0.49
C MET A 48 11.95 -12.92 -1.92
N VAL A 49 10.64 -12.73 -2.11
CA VAL A 49 10.03 -12.52 -3.42
C VAL A 49 9.17 -11.27 -3.40
N GLU A 50 9.04 -10.65 -4.56
CA GLU A 50 8.11 -9.55 -4.73
C GLU A 50 6.67 -10.07 -4.67
N GLY A 51 5.78 -9.23 -4.19
CA GLY A 51 4.37 -9.58 -4.16
C GLY A 51 3.49 -8.35 -3.94
N TRP A 52 2.22 -8.51 -4.30
CA TRP A 52 1.22 -7.47 -4.11
C TRP A 52 0.55 -7.67 -2.76
N ALA A 53 0.38 -6.56 -2.04
CA ALA A 53 -0.36 -6.53 -0.78
C ALA A 53 -1.48 -5.51 -0.87
N LEU A 54 -2.60 -5.81 -0.22
CA LEU A 54 -3.72 -4.88 -0.12
C LEU A 54 -3.61 -4.13 1.20
N VAL A 55 -3.63 -2.80 1.12
CA VAL A 55 -3.57 -1.93 2.29
C VAL A 55 -4.91 -1.19 2.39
N PRO A 56 -5.75 -1.54 3.37
CA PRO A 56 -7.01 -0.84 3.56
C PRO A 56 -6.80 0.48 4.28
N PHE A 57 -7.26 1.56 3.65
CA PHE A 57 -7.35 2.86 4.30
C PHE A 57 -8.81 3.20 4.50
N LYS A 58 -9.17 3.46 5.74
CA LYS A 58 -10.51 3.89 6.09
C LYS A 58 -10.44 5.32 6.59
N PHE A 59 -11.16 6.18 5.92
CA PHE A 59 -11.32 7.56 6.36
C PHE A 59 -12.75 7.72 6.86
N SER A 60 -12.90 8.07 8.13
CA SER A 60 -14.21 8.30 8.71
C SER A 60 -14.48 9.79 8.76
N LEU A 61 -15.29 10.27 7.83
CA LEU A 61 -15.68 11.68 7.80
C LEU A 61 -16.74 12.01 8.86
N SER A 62 -17.38 10.99 9.41
CA SER A 62 -18.40 11.18 10.42
C SER A 62 -17.87 11.63 11.77
N GLU A 63 -16.57 11.57 11.97
CA GLU A 63 -15.90 11.96 13.22
C GLU A 63 -15.34 13.38 13.18
N LEU A 64 -15.56 14.07 12.08
CA LEU A 64 -15.07 15.44 11.91
C LEU A 64 -16.02 16.46 12.52
#